data_7992b41c23da4a4d1c26bbc1f8ae8049
#
_entry.id   7992b41c23da4a4d1c26bbc1f8ae8049
#
_cell.length_a   1.000
_cell.length_b   1.000
_cell.length_c   1.000
_cell.angle_alpha   90.00
_cell.angle_beta   90.00
_cell.angle_gamma   90.00
#
_symmetry.space_group_name_H-M   'P 1'
#
loop_
_entity.id
_entity.type
_entity.pdbx_description
1 polymer ?
#
loop_
_entity_poly.entity_id
_entity_poly.type
_entity_poly.pdbx_seq_one_letter_code
_entity_poly.pdbx_strand_id
1 'polypeptide(L)'
;MEKKRDLRLVKQRLKALEKLQVDVKYLDDIPELYEEYRRHKLPKYQFTARCVRTGALFIAYGREKSVTNAALFLLTLHEHFKRYGIRLEGSVVQTDNGTEFTAPWNSNKVTIFTKLVERCWGAHHHRIPPGAKTYQSDVESSHRWIEEELYAAETFASEQEFLQKAAQYQKWFNCSRYNRYKGNTPLNLVRETYPALPEEAVVFPPVILDNLLVQYKAELAQWAT
;
A
#
# COMPACT_ATOMS: atom_id res chain seq x y z
N MET A 1 -22.72 -16.16 -8.40
CA MET A 1 -23.12 -14.96 -7.61
C MET A 1 -22.94 -15.12 -6.10
N GLU A 2 -23.18 -16.27 -5.51
CA GLU A 2 -22.99 -16.56 -4.08
C GLU A 2 -21.57 -16.27 -3.57
N LYS A 3 -20.53 -16.82 -4.20
CA LYS A 3 -19.13 -16.59 -3.80
C LYS A 3 -18.73 -15.11 -3.66
N LYS A 4 -19.28 -14.21 -4.51
CA LYS A 4 -18.99 -12.76 -4.41
C LYS A 4 -19.72 -12.11 -3.23
N ARG A 5 -20.92 -12.59 -2.91
CA ARG A 5 -21.70 -12.12 -1.76
C ARG A 5 -21.04 -12.53 -0.45
N ASP A 6 -20.55 -13.75 -0.38
CA ASP A 6 -19.88 -14.30 0.79
C ASP A 6 -18.56 -13.58 1.07
N LEU A 7 -17.77 -13.28 0.03
CA LEU A 7 -16.56 -12.48 0.16
C LEU A 7 -16.83 -11.06 0.69
N ARG A 8 -17.95 -10.43 0.29
CA ARG A 8 -18.35 -9.12 0.84
C ARG A 8 -18.66 -9.21 2.33
N LEU A 9 -19.43 -10.20 2.74
CA LEU A 9 -19.78 -10.40 4.14
C LEU A 9 -18.52 -10.65 5.00
N VAL A 10 -17.60 -11.48 4.52
CA VAL A 10 -16.31 -11.70 5.19
C VAL A 10 -15.53 -10.39 5.33
N LYS A 11 -15.42 -9.60 4.25
CA LYS A 11 -14.72 -8.30 4.28
C LYS A 11 -15.36 -7.29 5.25
N GLN A 12 -16.68 -7.31 5.39
CA GLN A 12 -17.41 -6.43 6.31
C GLN A 12 -17.22 -6.78 7.80
N ARG A 13 -16.90 -8.04 8.11
CA ARG A 13 -16.64 -8.50 9.49
C ARG A 13 -15.24 -8.17 9.99
N LEU A 14 -14.31 -7.82 9.12
CA LEU A 14 -12.97 -7.41 9.49
C LEU A 14 -13.01 -6.10 10.28
N LYS A 15 -12.06 -5.93 11.21
CA LYS A 15 -11.77 -4.64 11.83
C LYS A 15 -10.95 -3.76 10.88
N ALA A 16 -10.88 -2.47 11.18
CA ALA A 16 -10.00 -1.57 10.45
C ALA A 16 -8.54 -2.04 10.55
N LEU A 17 -7.83 -2.07 9.41
CA LEU A 17 -6.43 -2.48 9.28
C LEU A 17 -6.13 -3.95 9.63
N GLU A 18 -7.14 -4.77 9.94
CA GLU A 18 -6.97 -6.20 10.19
C GLU A 18 -6.46 -6.96 8.96
N LYS A 19 -6.78 -6.48 7.76
CA LYS A 19 -6.25 -7.02 6.50
C LYS A 19 -5.85 -5.92 5.54
N LEU A 20 -4.58 -5.94 5.15
CA LEU A 20 -4.00 -5.07 4.13
C LEU A 20 -3.68 -5.90 2.88
N GLN A 21 -4.06 -5.42 1.70
CA GLN A 21 -3.55 -5.91 0.43
C GLN A 21 -2.41 -4.98 -0.01
N VAL A 22 -1.26 -5.56 -0.32
CA VAL A 22 -0.08 -4.83 -0.80
C VAL A 22 0.26 -5.28 -2.21
N ASP A 23 0.51 -4.31 -3.07
CA ASP A 23 0.82 -4.54 -4.48
C ASP A 23 1.66 -3.39 -5.06
N VAL A 24 2.31 -3.64 -6.20
CA VAL A 24 3.15 -2.67 -6.91
C VAL A 24 2.60 -2.42 -8.30
N LYS A 25 2.28 -1.14 -8.60
CA LYS A 25 1.86 -0.69 -9.93
C LYS A 25 3.04 -0.08 -10.68
N TYR A 26 3.13 -0.39 -11.96
CA TYR A 26 4.02 0.28 -12.91
C TYR A 26 3.42 1.62 -13.33
N LEU A 27 4.20 2.69 -13.29
CA LEU A 27 3.76 4.01 -13.69
C LEU A 27 4.16 4.35 -15.14
N ASP A 28 5.22 3.71 -15.64
CA ASP A 28 5.67 3.85 -17.02
C ASP A 28 4.75 3.13 -18.04
N ASP A 29 3.79 2.34 -17.57
CA ASP A 29 2.75 1.69 -18.38
C ASP A 29 1.50 2.58 -18.56
N ILE A 30 1.43 3.75 -17.91
CA ILE A 30 0.28 4.66 -17.95
C ILE A 30 0.49 5.66 -19.10
N PRO A 31 -0.31 5.57 -20.18
CA PRO A 31 -0.10 6.42 -21.36
C PRO A 31 -0.15 7.92 -21.06
N GLU A 32 -1.09 8.36 -20.22
CA GLU A 32 -1.32 9.76 -19.87
C GLU A 32 -0.16 10.33 -19.03
N LEU A 33 0.55 9.48 -18.28
CA LEU A 33 1.68 9.88 -17.43
C LEU A 33 3.04 9.76 -18.13
N TYR A 34 3.13 9.02 -19.25
CA TYR A 34 4.39 8.57 -19.83
C TYR A 34 5.33 9.73 -20.24
N GLU A 35 4.80 10.79 -20.87
CA GLU A 35 5.60 11.93 -21.30
C GLU A 35 6.19 12.69 -20.10
N GLU A 36 5.41 12.89 -19.05
CA GLU A 36 5.86 13.55 -17.82
C GLU A 36 6.82 12.68 -17.03
N TYR A 37 6.53 11.37 -16.96
CA TYR A 37 7.42 10.38 -16.37
C TYR A 37 8.84 10.49 -16.98
N ARG A 38 8.95 10.53 -18.32
CA ARG A 38 10.25 10.67 -19.00
C ARG A 38 10.89 12.03 -18.77
N ARG A 39 10.12 13.10 -18.91
CA ARG A 39 10.60 14.49 -18.83
C ARG A 39 11.12 14.85 -17.45
N HIS A 40 10.39 14.45 -16.41
CA HIS A 40 10.69 14.83 -15.03
C HIS A 40 11.34 13.72 -14.23
N LYS A 41 11.67 12.58 -14.85
CA LYS A 41 12.27 11.41 -14.21
C LYS A 41 11.47 10.94 -12.98
N LEU A 42 10.15 10.90 -13.14
CA LEU A 42 9.25 10.45 -12.07
C LEU A 42 9.57 9.02 -11.65
N PRO A 43 9.19 8.58 -10.44
CA PRO A 43 9.41 7.21 -10.01
C PRO A 43 8.67 6.22 -10.91
N LYS A 44 9.27 5.04 -11.12
CA LYS A 44 8.73 4.02 -12.02
C LYS A 44 7.63 3.17 -11.37
N TYR A 45 7.67 3.03 -10.05
CA TYR A 45 6.82 2.11 -9.32
C TYR A 45 6.06 2.81 -8.20
N GLN A 46 4.78 2.48 -8.08
CA GLN A 46 3.95 2.84 -6.93
C GLN A 46 3.76 1.60 -6.06
N PHE A 47 4.19 1.68 -4.81
CA PHE A 47 3.90 0.72 -3.76
C PHE A 47 2.60 1.11 -3.06
N THR A 48 1.68 0.19 -2.95
CA THR A 48 0.32 0.47 -2.46
C THR A 48 -0.04 -0.52 -1.36
N ALA A 49 -0.51 -0.02 -0.22
CA ALA A 49 -1.19 -0.82 0.79
C ALA A 49 -2.64 -0.37 0.91
N ARG A 50 -3.57 -1.32 0.81
CA ARG A 50 -5.01 -1.09 0.82
C ARG A 50 -5.67 -1.85 1.94
N CYS A 51 -6.35 -1.15 2.86
CA CYS A 51 -7.15 -1.81 3.88
C CYS A 51 -8.41 -2.44 3.27
N VAL A 52 -8.59 -3.73 3.45
CA VAL A 52 -9.72 -4.48 2.89
C VAL A 52 -11.05 -4.06 3.52
N ARG A 53 -11.09 -3.79 4.83
CA ARG A 53 -12.32 -3.37 5.53
C ARG A 53 -12.72 -1.94 5.17
N THR A 54 -11.83 -0.99 5.37
CA THR A 54 -12.15 0.44 5.30
C THR A 54 -11.92 1.04 3.93
N GLY A 55 -11.03 0.44 3.16
CA GLY A 55 -10.55 1.00 1.92
C GLY A 55 -9.55 2.14 2.11
N ALA A 56 -8.97 2.32 3.29
CA ALA A 56 -7.87 3.25 3.46
C ALA A 56 -6.69 2.86 2.57
N LEU A 57 -6.09 3.88 1.95
CA LEU A 57 -5.07 3.77 0.91
C LEU A 57 -3.79 4.43 1.40
N PHE A 58 -2.68 3.71 1.29
CA PHE A 58 -1.34 4.20 1.62
C PHE A 58 -0.44 3.95 0.42
N ILE A 59 0.27 4.98 -0.05
CA ILE A 59 1.10 4.93 -1.24
C ILE A 59 2.51 5.48 -0.97
N ALA A 60 3.49 4.82 -1.56
CA ALA A 60 4.86 5.32 -1.68
C ALA A 60 5.36 5.00 -3.09
N TYR A 61 6.50 5.56 -3.45
CA TYR A 61 7.05 5.43 -4.78
C TYR A 61 8.47 4.87 -4.75
N GLY A 62 8.90 4.24 -5.84
CA GLY A 62 10.25 3.72 -5.99
C GLY A 62 10.74 3.77 -7.44
N ARG A 63 12.06 3.85 -7.61
CA ARG A 63 12.71 3.75 -8.92
C ARG A 63 12.95 2.31 -9.31
N GLU A 64 13.00 1.42 -8.30
CA GLU A 64 13.20 -0.01 -8.45
C GLU A 64 12.08 -0.81 -7.82
N LYS A 65 11.65 -1.87 -8.51
CA LYS A 65 10.78 -2.91 -7.98
C LYS A 65 11.65 -3.97 -7.30
N SER A 66 11.98 -3.74 -6.05
CA SER A 66 12.90 -4.58 -5.28
C SER A 66 12.34 -4.98 -3.92
N VAL A 67 12.85 -6.08 -3.36
CA VAL A 67 12.56 -6.51 -1.98
C VAL A 67 12.95 -5.42 -0.99
N THR A 68 14.01 -4.66 -1.27
CA THR A 68 14.47 -3.56 -0.43
C THR A 68 13.44 -2.44 -0.37
N ASN A 69 12.92 -1.98 -1.52
CA ASN A 69 11.90 -0.95 -1.55
C ASN A 69 10.58 -1.43 -0.93
N ALA A 70 10.17 -2.68 -1.15
CA ALA A 70 9.01 -3.25 -0.47
C ALA A 70 9.21 -3.30 1.05
N ALA A 71 10.40 -3.62 1.53
CA ALA A 71 10.74 -3.60 2.96
C ALA A 71 10.74 -2.18 3.53
N LEU A 72 11.32 -1.20 2.82
CA LEU A 72 11.29 0.22 3.21
C LEU A 72 9.86 0.75 3.30
N PHE A 73 9.00 0.38 2.36
CA PHE A 73 7.58 0.73 2.41
C PHE A 73 6.91 0.21 3.69
N LEU A 74 7.16 -1.05 4.07
CA LEU A 74 6.62 -1.61 5.31
C LEU A 74 7.17 -0.89 6.55
N LEU A 75 8.49 -0.65 6.61
CA LEU A 75 9.11 0.02 7.75
C LEU A 75 8.53 1.43 7.95
N THR A 76 8.49 2.24 6.90
CA THR A 76 7.96 3.61 6.98
C THR A 76 6.47 3.63 7.32
N LEU A 77 5.69 2.70 6.77
CA LEU A 77 4.26 2.57 7.08
C LEU A 77 4.05 2.10 8.53
N HIS A 78 4.88 1.18 9.03
CA HIS A 78 4.84 0.74 10.42
C HIS A 78 5.15 1.87 11.40
N GLU A 79 6.21 2.65 11.14
CA GLU A 79 6.54 3.82 11.95
C GLU A 79 5.41 4.86 11.94
N HIS A 80 4.81 5.08 10.78
CA HIS A 80 3.65 5.94 10.65
C HIS A 80 2.49 5.46 11.55
N PHE A 81 2.11 4.20 11.46
CA PHE A 81 1.04 3.64 12.28
C PHE A 81 1.37 3.67 13.78
N LYS A 82 2.61 3.32 14.14
CA LYS A 82 3.08 3.34 15.52
C LYS A 82 2.98 4.74 16.15
N ARG A 83 3.27 5.79 15.38
CA ARG A 83 3.16 7.20 15.82
C ARG A 83 1.74 7.54 16.30
N TYR A 84 0.73 6.92 15.72
CA TYR A 84 -0.68 7.14 16.06
C TYR A 84 -1.28 6.02 16.92
N GLY A 85 -0.44 5.16 17.51
CA GLY A 85 -0.89 4.07 18.39
C GLY A 85 -1.63 2.93 17.69
N ILE A 86 -1.56 2.86 16.35
CA ILE A 86 -2.14 1.78 15.57
C ILE A 86 -1.22 0.56 15.65
N ARG A 87 -1.77 -0.58 16.08
CA ARG A 87 -1.08 -1.85 16.15
C ARG A 87 -1.60 -2.79 15.07
N LEU A 88 -0.68 -3.50 14.41
CA LEU A 88 -1.00 -4.46 13.35
C LEU A 88 -0.78 -5.91 13.79
N GLU A 89 -0.55 -6.13 15.07
CA GLU A 89 -0.38 -7.47 15.64
C GLU A 89 -1.61 -8.33 15.36
N GLY A 90 -1.38 -9.54 14.83
CA GLY A 90 -2.45 -10.46 14.42
C GLY A 90 -3.16 -10.08 13.12
N SER A 91 -2.79 -8.97 12.46
CA SER A 91 -3.33 -8.59 11.15
C SER A 91 -2.78 -9.48 10.02
N VAL A 92 -3.34 -9.33 8.84
CA VAL A 92 -2.92 -10.05 7.63
C VAL A 92 -2.42 -9.06 6.59
N VAL A 93 -1.18 -9.22 6.14
CA VAL A 93 -0.63 -8.55 4.96
C VAL A 93 -0.68 -9.52 3.78
N GLN A 94 -1.53 -9.24 2.83
CA GLN A 94 -1.73 -10.09 1.65
C GLN A 94 -1.02 -9.50 0.45
N THR A 95 -0.21 -10.34 -0.22
CA THR A 95 0.48 -10.00 -1.48
C THR A 95 0.20 -11.07 -2.54
N ASP A 96 0.56 -10.77 -3.78
CA ASP A 96 0.80 -11.80 -4.78
C ASP A 96 2.14 -12.52 -4.54
N ASN A 97 2.61 -13.28 -5.54
CA ASN A 97 3.90 -13.97 -5.50
C ASN A 97 5.01 -13.17 -6.22
N GLY A 98 4.90 -11.86 -6.29
CA GLY A 98 5.93 -10.99 -6.87
C GLY A 98 7.28 -11.15 -6.18
N THR A 99 8.37 -11.03 -6.95
CA THR A 99 9.73 -11.20 -6.44
C THR A 99 10.16 -10.11 -5.45
N GLU A 100 9.45 -8.99 -5.42
CA GLU A 100 9.59 -7.92 -4.43
C GLU A 100 9.04 -8.29 -3.04
N PHE A 101 8.18 -9.30 -2.97
CA PHE A 101 7.59 -9.76 -1.71
C PHE A 101 8.11 -11.13 -1.29
N THR A 102 8.38 -12.01 -2.26
CA THR A 102 8.63 -13.43 -2.01
C THR A 102 9.96 -13.91 -2.60
N ALA A 103 10.57 -14.89 -1.96
CA ALA A 103 11.67 -15.62 -2.57
C ALA A 103 11.15 -16.51 -3.73
N PRO A 104 12.01 -16.91 -4.68
CA PRO A 104 11.66 -17.87 -5.72
C PRO A 104 11.04 -19.15 -5.12
N TRP A 105 10.09 -19.74 -5.83
CA TRP A 105 9.32 -20.91 -5.35
C TRP A 105 10.17 -22.13 -4.97
N ASN A 106 11.36 -22.23 -5.56
CA ASN A 106 12.34 -23.29 -5.30
C ASN A 106 13.36 -22.92 -4.19
N SER A 107 13.16 -21.83 -3.49
CA SER A 107 14.01 -21.37 -2.39
C SER A 107 13.30 -21.49 -1.05
N ASN A 108 13.99 -22.05 -0.06
CA ASN A 108 13.55 -22.07 1.33
C ASN A 108 13.84 -20.74 2.06
N LYS A 109 14.35 -19.73 1.36
CA LYS A 109 14.68 -18.43 1.96
C LYS A 109 13.42 -17.62 2.25
N VAL A 110 13.36 -17.05 3.44
CA VAL A 110 12.35 -16.08 3.82
C VAL A 110 12.88 -14.69 3.48
N THR A 111 12.09 -13.90 2.73
CA THR A 111 12.50 -12.54 2.35
C THR A 111 12.48 -11.59 3.55
N ILE A 112 13.24 -10.50 3.45
CA ILE A 112 13.19 -9.42 4.45
C ILE A 112 11.77 -8.86 4.58
N PHE A 113 11.00 -8.77 3.48
CA PHE A 113 9.59 -8.36 3.51
C PHE A 113 8.76 -9.26 4.44
N THR A 114 8.83 -10.58 4.25
CA THR A 114 8.11 -11.54 5.11
C THR A 114 8.56 -11.44 6.57
N LYS A 115 9.88 -11.33 6.81
CA LYS A 115 10.40 -11.18 8.18
C LYS A 115 9.87 -9.92 8.86
N LEU A 116 9.78 -8.79 8.14
CA LEU A 116 9.21 -7.55 8.69
C LEU A 116 7.73 -7.70 9.01
N VAL A 117 6.95 -8.29 8.12
CA VAL A 117 5.52 -8.55 8.38
C VAL A 117 5.35 -9.40 9.63
N GLU A 118 6.07 -10.53 9.72
CA GLU A 118 5.83 -11.53 10.76
C GLU A 118 6.48 -11.17 12.10
N ARG A 119 7.69 -10.63 12.09
CA ARG A 119 8.48 -10.38 13.31
C ARG A 119 8.41 -8.93 13.79
N CYS A 120 8.35 -7.95 12.88
CA CYS A 120 8.27 -6.53 13.25
C CYS A 120 6.83 -6.09 13.51
N TRP A 121 5.90 -6.45 12.64
CA TRP A 121 4.49 -6.10 12.77
C TRP A 121 3.70 -7.08 13.65
N GLY A 122 4.21 -8.32 13.86
CA GLY A 122 3.45 -9.39 14.49
C GLY A 122 2.23 -9.83 13.66
N ALA A 123 2.26 -9.57 12.37
CA ALA A 123 1.20 -9.86 11.41
C ALA A 123 1.48 -11.17 10.66
N HIS A 124 0.52 -11.64 9.84
CA HIS A 124 0.69 -12.81 9.00
C HIS A 124 0.89 -12.41 7.54
N HIS A 125 1.98 -12.86 6.91
CA HIS A 125 2.17 -12.69 5.47
C HIS A 125 1.39 -13.77 4.71
N HIS A 126 0.30 -13.36 4.05
CA HIS A 126 -0.55 -14.24 3.24
C HIS A 126 -0.30 -14.03 1.75
N ARG A 127 0.25 -15.06 1.09
CA ARG A 127 0.44 -15.06 -0.36
C ARG A 127 -0.79 -15.65 -1.03
N ILE A 128 -1.34 -14.96 -2.04
CA ILE A 128 -2.46 -15.53 -2.82
C ILE A 128 -1.97 -16.70 -3.67
N PRO A 129 -2.83 -17.72 -3.93
CA PRO A 129 -2.49 -18.78 -4.85
C PRO A 129 -2.17 -18.23 -6.25
N PRO A 130 -1.23 -18.83 -7.00
CA PRO A 130 -0.94 -18.45 -8.37
C PRO A 130 -2.22 -18.40 -9.23
N GLY A 131 -2.40 -17.35 -10.01
CA GLY A 131 -3.57 -17.14 -10.86
C GLY A 131 -4.84 -16.66 -10.14
N ALA A 132 -4.86 -16.56 -8.82
CA ALA A 132 -6.02 -16.15 -8.03
C ALA A 132 -6.15 -14.61 -7.90
N LYS A 133 -6.05 -13.87 -9.02
CA LYS A 133 -6.08 -12.38 -9.06
C LYS A 133 -7.28 -11.77 -8.34
N THR A 134 -8.44 -12.41 -8.35
CA THR A 134 -9.64 -11.92 -7.66
C THR A 134 -9.46 -11.68 -6.17
N TYR A 135 -8.47 -12.29 -5.55
CA TYR A 135 -8.15 -12.07 -4.14
C TYR A 135 -7.48 -10.71 -3.88
N GLN A 136 -6.86 -10.05 -4.90
CA GLN A 136 -6.22 -8.72 -4.82
C GLN A 136 -7.15 -7.59 -5.31
N SER A 137 -8.42 -7.85 -5.49
CA SER A 137 -9.39 -6.95 -6.12
C SER A 137 -9.51 -5.56 -5.45
N ASP A 138 -9.25 -5.43 -4.14
CA ASP A 138 -9.35 -4.13 -3.47
C ASP A 138 -8.17 -3.23 -3.87
N VAL A 139 -6.93 -3.73 -3.85
CA VAL A 139 -5.74 -2.96 -4.26
C VAL A 139 -5.74 -2.70 -5.76
N GLU A 140 -6.08 -3.71 -6.60
CA GLU A 140 -6.21 -3.53 -8.06
C GLU A 140 -7.25 -2.44 -8.42
N SER A 141 -8.39 -2.43 -7.73
CA SER A 141 -9.40 -1.38 -7.91
C SER A 141 -8.87 0.00 -7.53
N SER A 142 -8.04 0.11 -6.47
CA SER A 142 -7.44 1.39 -6.11
C SER A 142 -6.42 1.86 -7.13
N HIS A 143 -5.66 0.97 -7.77
CA HIS A 143 -4.75 1.32 -8.86
C HIS A 143 -5.49 1.96 -10.03
N ARG A 144 -6.64 1.40 -10.43
CA ARG A 144 -7.47 1.99 -11.49
C ARG A 144 -7.99 3.38 -11.09
N TRP A 145 -8.47 3.57 -9.86
CA TRP A 145 -8.96 4.88 -9.41
C TRP A 145 -7.85 5.92 -9.36
N ILE A 146 -6.65 5.57 -8.86
CA ILE A 146 -5.51 6.47 -8.85
C ILE A 146 -5.13 6.86 -10.29
N GLU A 147 -5.15 5.91 -11.21
CA GLU A 147 -4.88 6.15 -12.61
C GLU A 147 -5.88 7.14 -13.21
N GLU A 148 -7.18 6.88 -13.05
CA GLU A 148 -8.26 7.73 -13.57
C GLU A 148 -8.36 9.09 -12.87
N GLU A 149 -8.21 9.15 -11.55
CA GLU A 149 -8.51 10.31 -10.71
C GLU A 149 -7.28 11.18 -10.42
N LEU A 150 -6.05 10.67 -10.59
CA LEU A 150 -4.81 11.42 -10.37
C LEU A 150 -3.94 11.46 -11.65
N TYR A 151 -3.49 10.30 -12.15
CA TYR A 151 -2.45 10.29 -13.19
C TYR A 151 -2.96 10.72 -14.57
N ALA A 152 -4.22 10.44 -14.90
CA ALA A 152 -4.84 10.91 -16.14
C ALA A 152 -5.51 12.28 -16.01
N ALA A 153 -5.79 12.74 -14.78
CA ALA A 153 -6.49 13.99 -14.52
C ALA A 153 -5.56 15.19 -14.25
N GLU A 154 -4.33 14.93 -13.82
CA GLU A 154 -3.37 15.96 -13.40
C GLU A 154 -2.14 15.98 -14.30
N THR A 155 -1.47 17.13 -14.33
CA THR A 155 -0.14 17.30 -14.94
C THR A 155 0.91 17.52 -13.87
N PHE A 156 2.17 17.16 -14.12
CA PHE A 156 3.25 17.21 -13.14
C PHE A 156 4.48 17.91 -13.75
N ALA A 157 4.81 19.11 -13.26
CA ALA A 157 5.97 19.87 -13.73
C ALA A 157 7.29 19.46 -13.06
N SER A 158 7.25 18.63 -12.03
CA SER A 158 8.43 18.11 -11.32
C SER A 158 8.09 16.88 -10.47
N GLU A 159 9.13 16.13 -10.03
CA GLU A 159 8.97 15.04 -9.04
C GLU A 159 8.39 15.57 -7.71
N GLN A 160 8.78 16.77 -7.31
CA GLN A 160 8.24 17.38 -6.07
C GLN A 160 6.74 17.67 -6.19
N GLU A 161 6.30 18.24 -7.29
CA GLU A 161 4.87 18.51 -7.55
C GLU A 161 4.08 17.18 -7.63
N PHE A 162 4.65 16.17 -8.29
CA PHE A 162 4.08 14.83 -8.33
C PHE A 162 3.81 14.28 -6.92
N LEU A 163 4.80 14.34 -6.02
CA LEU A 163 4.64 13.89 -4.64
C LEU A 163 3.61 14.73 -3.86
N GLN A 164 3.58 16.05 -4.07
CA GLN A 164 2.59 16.93 -3.44
C GLN A 164 1.17 16.60 -3.87
N LYS A 165 0.93 16.41 -5.17
CA LYS A 165 -0.38 16.04 -5.71
C LYS A 165 -0.79 14.63 -5.26
N ALA A 166 0.16 13.70 -5.20
CA ALA A 166 -0.08 12.36 -4.66
C ALA A 166 -0.48 12.39 -3.16
N ALA A 167 0.15 13.25 -2.36
CA ALA A 167 -0.21 13.46 -0.96
C ALA A 167 -1.61 14.05 -0.82
N GLN A 168 -1.96 15.06 -1.62
CA GLN A 168 -3.28 15.67 -1.66
C GLN A 168 -4.36 14.67 -2.08
N TYR A 169 -4.09 13.89 -3.12
CA TYR A 169 -4.98 12.82 -3.57
C TYR A 169 -5.21 11.78 -2.47
N GLN A 170 -4.15 11.27 -1.83
CA GLN A 170 -4.28 10.30 -0.75
C GLN A 170 -5.10 10.86 0.43
N LYS A 171 -4.88 12.12 0.81
CA LYS A 171 -5.66 12.80 1.84
C LYS A 171 -7.13 12.87 1.44
N TRP A 172 -7.43 13.38 0.26
CA TRP A 172 -8.80 13.45 -0.26
C TRP A 172 -9.45 12.06 -0.33
N PHE A 173 -8.73 11.07 -0.85
CA PHE A 173 -9.21 9.71 -0.99
C PHE A 173 -9.58 9.08 0.36
N ASN A 174 -8.75 9.27 1.38
CA ASN A 174 -8.98 8.67 2.69
C ASN A 174 -9.96 9.47 3.58
N CYS A 175 -9.97 10.79 3.46
CA CYS A 175 -10.74 11.65 4.38
C CYS A 175 -12.08 12.11 3.80
N SER A 176 -12.18 12.31 2.47
CA SER A 176 -13.33 12.96 1.84
C SER A 176 -14.08 12.09 0.84
N ARG A 177 -13.37 11.21 0.10
CA ARG A 177 -13.97 10.37 -0.94
C ARG A 177 -14.89 9.32 -0.34
N TYR A 178 -16.20 9.43 -0.63
CA TYR A 178 -17.19 8.44 -0.19
C TYR A 178 -17.05 7.13 -0.97
N ASN A 179 -16.86 6.04 -0.27
CA ASN A 179 -16.80 4.70 -0.86
C ASN A 179 -18.18 4.03 -0.84
N ARG A 180 -18.90 4.05 -1.98
CA ARG A 180 -20.25 3.48 -2.11
C ARG A 180 -20.35 2.01 -1.70
N TYR A 181 -19.30 1.22 -1.91
CA TYR A 181 -19.30 -0.21 -1.57
C TYR A 181 -19.10 -0.48 -0.08
N LYS A 182 -18.48 0.47 0.63
CA LYS A 182 -18.17 0.36 2.07
C LYS A 182 -19.09 1.22 2.93
N GLY A 183 -19.84 2.13 2.31
CA GLY A 183 -20.89 2.93 2.94
C GLY A 183 -20.42 4.18 3.66
N ASN A 184 -19.11 4.53 3.62
CA ASN A 184 -18.57 5.74 4.25
C ASN A 184 -17.20 6.10 3.66
N THR A 185 -16.58 7.19 4.14
CA THR A 185 -15.17 7.50 3.85
C THR A 185 -14.24 6.51 4.57
N PRO A 186 -13.04 6.23 4.03
CA PRO A 186 -12.07 5.38 4.72
C PRO A 186 -11.77 5.82 6.15
N LEU A 187 -11.57 7.12 6.39
CA LEU A 187 -11.30 7.67 7.73
C LEU A 187 -12.43 7.35 8.72
N ASN A 188 -13.69 7.59 8.34
CA ASN A 188 -14.82 7.31 9.21
C ASN A 188 -14.93 5.83 9.55
N LEU A 189 -14.65 4.95 8.57
CA LEU A 189 -14.61 3.50 8.80
C LEU A 189 -13.44 3.06 9.69
N VAL A 190 -12.29 3.76 9.63
CA VAL A 190 -11.17 3.52 10.54
C VAL A 190 -11.56 3.93 11.97
N ARG A 191 -12.27 5.05 12.11
CA ARG A 191 -12.76 5.55 13.42
C ARG A 191 -13.79 4.64 14.08
N GLU A 192 -14.44 3.73 13.37
CA GLU A 192 -15.26 2.67 14.00
C GLU A 192 -14.42 1.78 14.92
N THR A 193 -13.12 1.57 14.62
CA THR A 193 -12.19 0.79 15.45
C THR A 193 -11.33 1.67 16.37
N TYR A 194 -10.98 2.88 15.91
CA TYR A 194 -10.12 3.84 16.58
C TYR A 194 -10.82 5.21 16.71
N PRO A 195 -11.80 5.40 17.62
CA PRO A 195 -12.68 6.59 17.62
C PRO A 195 -11.99 7.94 17.72
N ALA A 196 -10.88 8.02 18.46
CA ALA A 196 -10.11 9.25 18.66
C ALA A 196 -8.98 9.46 17.64
N LEU A 197 -8.95 8.66 16.55
CA LEU A 197 -7.87 8.73 15.59
C LEU A 197 -7.91 10.06 14.81
N PRO A 198 -6.80 10.85 14.77
CA PRO A 198 -6.71 12.04 13.95
C PRO A 198 -6.65 11.68 12.46
N GLU A 199 -6.98 12.64 11.59
CA GLU A 199 -6.99 12.38 10.14
C GLU A 199 -5.58 12.08 9.58
N GLU A 200 -4.55 12.66 10.20
CA GLU A 200 -3.15 12.45 9.82
C GLU A 200 -2.73 10.98 9.90
N ALA A 201 -3.38 10.18 10.73
CA ALA A 201 -3.09 8.76 10.86
C ALA A 201 -3.44 7.95 9.60
N VAL A 202 -4.35 8.44 8.77
CA VAL A 202 -4.68 7.84 7.46
C VAL A 202 -4.08 8.64 6.29
N VAL A 203 -3.22 9.62 6.58
CA VAL A 203 -2.49 10.42 5.59
C VAL A 203 -1.01 10.08 5.69
N PHE A 204 -0.61 9.02 5.00
CA PHE A 204 0.79 8.61 4.91
C PHE A 204 1.50 9.49 3.88
N PRO A 205 2.55 10.25 4.25
CA PRO A 205 3.25 11.11 3.29
C PRO A 205 3.90 10.26 2.18
N PRO A 206 3.53 10.42 0.90
CA PRO A 206 4.20 9.71 -0.18
C PRO A 206 5.67 10.11 -0.26
N VAL A 207 6.54 9.11 -0.33
CA VAL A 207 8.00 9.26 -0.37
C VAL A 207 8.59 8.45 -1.52
N ILE A 208 9.79 8.81 -1.96
CA ILE A 208 10.62 7.97 -2.83
C ILE A 208 11.45 7.04 -1.94
N LEU A 209 11.12 5.75 -1.96
CA LEU A 209 11.71 4.74 -1.08
C LEU A 209 13.23 4.62 -1.26
N ASP A 210 13.72 4.75 -2.49
CA ASP A 210 15.15 4.70 -2.79
C ASP A 210 15.94 5.78 -2.03
N ASN A 211 15.35 6.93 -1.78
CA ASN A 211 15.99 8.03 -1.04
C ASN A 211 16.12 7.74 0.46
N LEU A 212 15.36 6.76 0.98
CA LEU A 212 15.37 6.37 2.39
C LEU A 212 16.40 5.27 2.70
N LEU A 213 16.97 4.64 1.68
CA LEU A 213 17.85 3.48 1.86
C LEU A 213 19.02 3.75 2.82
N VAL A 214 19.63 4.92 2.73
CA VAL A 214 20.77 5.28 3.61
C VAL A 214 20.32 5.38 5.07
N GLN A 215 19.17 6.00 5.32
CA GLN A 215 18.60 6.18 6.66
C GLN A 215 18.25 4.84 7.33
N TYR A 216 17.66 3.91 6.56
CA TYR A 216 17.18 2.63 7.09
C TYR A 216 18.16 1.46 6.88
N LYS A 217 19.38 1.71 6.40
CA LYS A 217 20.35 0.66 6.09
C LYS A 217 20.66 -0.25 7.27
N ALA A 218 20.88 0.31 8.44
CA ALA A 218 21.20 -0.45 9.66
C ALA A 218 20.00 -1.32 10.11
N GLU A 219 18.80 -0.78 10.04
CA GLU A 219 17.56 -1.48 10.40
C GLU A 219 17.27 -2.62 9.42
N LEU A 220 17.38 -2.37 8.12
CA LEU A 220 17.24 -3.41 7.09
C LEU A 220 18.25 -4.55 7.27
N ALA A 221 19.48 -4.25 7.67
CA ALA A 221 20.52 -5.25 7.91
C ALA A 221 20.16 -6.22 9.04
N GLN A 222 19.47 -5.77 10.09
CA GLN A 222 19.00 -6.63 11.19
C GLN A 222 17.99 -7.70 10.72
N TRP A 223 17.24 -7.43 9.66
CA TRP A 223 16.23 -8.32 9.10
C TRP A 223 16.75 -9.17 7.93
N ALA A 224 17.93 -8.86 7.39
CA ALA A 224 18.51 -9.57 6.26
C ALA A 224 19.10 -10.95 6.65
N THR A 225 19.53 -11.09 7.91
CA THR A 225 20.03 -12.36 8.49
C THR A 225 18.89 -13.24 8.98
#